data_ea7d49e13765cf15b5737589459f3d99
#
_entry.id   ea7d49e13765cf15b5737589459f3d99
#
_cell.length_a   1.000
_cell.length_b   1.000
_cell.length_c   1.000
_cell.angle_alpha   90.00
_cell.angle_beta   90.00
_cell.angle_gamma   90.00
#
_symmetry.space_group_name_H-M   'P 1'
#
loop_
_entity.id
_entity.type
_entity.pdbx_description
1 polymer ?
#
loop_
_entity_poly.entity_id
_entity_poly.type
_entity_poly.pdbx_seq_one_letter_code
_entity_poly.pdbx_strand_id
1 'polypeptide(L)'
;MTDEAEPAALDSRLRAYIDRIGSREPAHLAANRRVTEAAGHSHLQVSPRQGQLMALLVALVEARRGIEVGVYAGYSTLWLAEAIGPRGRILACDHDPEITARAAADWASAGLADRIDLRLGDALETLNREVAAGMAGAYDFAFIDADKARYIDYYERCLALVRPGGLIMADNTLWYTRVADPDCRDDQTEAVRAFNRHVAIDERVDISVLPIGDGLTLARKR
;
A
#
# COMPACT_ATOMS: atom_id res chain seq x y z
N MET A 1 -23.90 -18.25 -23.95
CA MET A 1 -23.07 -17.14 -23.39
C MET A 1 -24.06 -16.24 -22.69
N THR A 2 -24.15 -16.37 -21.39
CA THR A 2 -24.96 -15.50 -20.55
C THR A 2 -24.26 -14.14 -20.51
N ASP A 3 -25.00 -13.12 -20.97
CA ASP A 3 -24.62 -11.72 -20.87
C ASP A 3 -24.60 -11.40 -19.35
N GLU A 4 -23.46 -11.65 -18.70
CA GLU A 4 -23.24 -11.20 -17.33
C GLU A 4 -23.15 -9.68 -17.44
N ALA A 5 -24.20 -8.99 -17.02
CA ALA A 5 -24.24 -7.55 -16.95
C ALA A 5 -23.02 -7.09 -16.14
N GLU A 6 -22.10 -6.36 -16.76
CA GLU A 6 -21.02 -5.69 -16.04
C GLU A 6 -21.63 -4.90 -14.88
N PRO A 7 -21.10 -5.03 -13.66
CA PRO A 7 -21.60 -4.27 -12.54
C PRO A 7 -21.54 -2.80 -12.91
N ALA A 8 -22.66 -2.09 -12.70
CA ALA A 8 -22.76 -0.66 -13.00
C ALA A 8 -21.53 0.06 -12.45
N ALA A 9 -20.89 0.85 -13.32
CA ALA A 9 -19.76 1.69 -12.88
C ALA A 9 -20.10 2.36 -11.56
N LEU A 10 -19.19 2.30 -10.58
CA LEU A 10 -19.37 2.85 -9.24
C LEU A 10 -19.72 4.35 -9.34
N ASP A 11 -21.00 4.68 -9.50
CA ASP A 11 -21.48 6.04 -9.49
C ASP A 11 -21.35 6.66 -8.08
N SER A 12 -21.56 7.96 -7.98
CA SER A 12 -21.43 8.70 -6.71
C SER A 12 -22.41 8.21 -5.64
N ARG A 13 -23.62 7.74 -6.03
CA ARG A 13 -24.66 7.26 -5.11
C ARG A 13 -24.25 5.89 -4.53
N LEU A 14 -23.76 5.00 -5.38
CA LEU A 14 -23.29 3.70 -4.93
C LEU A 14 -22.04 3.82 -4.06
N ARG A 15 -21.11 4.73 -4.41
CA ARG A 15 -19.97 5.05 -3.54
C ARG A 15 -20.44 5.53 -2.16
N ALA A 16 -21.32 6.52 -2.11
CA ALA A 16 -21.84 7.04 -0.84
C ALA A 16 -22.59 5.98 -0.03
N TYR A 17 -23.29 5.06 -0.69
CA TYR A 17 -23.93 3.93 -0.02
C TYR A 17 -22.91 2.99 0.60
N ILE A 18 -21.89 2.57 -0.16
CA ILE A 18 -20.82 1.69 0.32
C ILE A 18 -20.08 2.33 1.50
N ASP A 19 -19.75 3.63 1.42
CA ASP A 19 -19.08 4.35 2.50
C ASP A 19 -19.94 4.34 3.77
N ARG A 20 -21.25 4.58 3.64
CA ARG A 20 -22.17 4.58 4.78
C ARG A 20 -22.32 3.24 5.47
N ILE A 21 -22.32 2.13 4.73
CA ILE A 21 -22.52 0.79 5.31
C ILE A 21 -21.21 0.12 5.71
N GLY A 22 -20.10 0.46 5.05
CA GLY A 22 -18.82 -0.25 5.15
C GLY A 22 -17.70 0.52 5.85
N SER A 23 -17.74 1.86 5.88
CA SER A 23 -16.65 2.62 6.46
C SER A 23 -16.68 2.58 8.00
N ARG A 24 -15.53 2.18 8.58
CA ARG A 24 -15.30 2.16 10.03
C ARG A 24 -13.96 2.81 10.36
N GLU A 25 -13.70 3.95 9.73
CA GLU A 25 -12.47 4.70 9.94
C GLU A 25 -12.39 5.20 11.39
N PRO A 26 -11.34 4.83 12.16
CA PRO A 26 -11.11 5.33 13.51
C PRO A 26 -10.92 6.85 13.53
N ALA A 27 -11.29 7.50 14.63
CA ALA A 27 -11.29 8.96 14.73
C ALA A 27 -9.89 9.59 14.53
N HIS A 28 -8.83 8.94 15.02
CA HIS A 28 -7.45 9.42 14.87
C HIS A 28 -6.94 9.26 13.43
N LEU A 29 -7.34 8.21 12.69
CA LEU A 29 -7.06 8.09 11.28
C LEU A 29 -7.78 9.18 10.47
N ALA A 30 -9.05 9.41 10.77
CA ALA A 30 -9.81 10.48 10.15
C ALA A 30 -9.20 11.87 10.43
N ALA A 31 -8.62 12.09 11.61
CA ALA A 31 -7.92 13.33 11.93
C ALA A 31 -6.66 13.52 11.07
N ASN A 32 -5.79 12.50 10.95
CA ASN A 32 -4.60 12.53 10.10
C ASN A 32 -4.99 12.81 8.63
N ARG A 33 -5.98 12.06 8.09
CA ARG A 33 -6.47 12.23 6.71
C ARG A 33 -6.94 13.65 6.42
N ARG A 34 -7.77 14.23 7.31
CA ARG A 34 -8.32 15.58 7.11
C ARG A 34 -7.26 16.66 7.01
N VAL A 35 -6.13 16.52 7.69
CA VAL A 35 -5.05 17.50 7.59
C VAL A 35 -4.40 17.44 6.21
N THR A 36 -4.20 16.25 5.65
CA THR A 36 -3.70 16.07 4.28
C THR A 36 -4.70 16.60 3.25
N GLU A 37 -5.99 16.36 3.45
CA GLU A 37 -7.06 16.91 2.61
C GLU A 37 -7.10 18.44 2.66
N ALA A 38 -7.02 19.03 3.85
CA ALA A 38 -7.01 20.48 4.04
C ALA A 38 -5.79 21.17 3.39
N ALA A 39 -4.67 20.43 3.25
CA ALA A 39 -3.50 20.90 2.51
C ALA A 39 -3.65 20.72 0.97
N GLY A 40 -4.76 20.18 0.47
CA GLY A 40 -4.99 19.96 -0.96
C GLY A 40 -4.32 18.71 -1.53
N HIS A 41 -3.80 17.82 -0.68
CA HIS A 41 -3.00 16.66 -1.06
C HIS A 41 -3.74 15.32 -0.91
N SER A 42 -5.06 15.32 -0.95
CA SER A 42 -5.89 14.11 -0.79
C SER A 42 -5.54 12.98 -1.77
N HIS A 43 -4.97 13.33 -2.93
CA HIS A 43 -4.55 12.38 -3.96
C HIS A 43 -3.25 11.64 -3.64
N LEU A 44 -2.52 12.05 -2.60
CA LEU A 44 -1.27 11.42 -2.15
C LEU A 44 -1.49 10.42 -1.00
N GLN A 45 -2.71 10.11 -0.66
CA GLN A 45 -3.01 9.15 0.40
C GLN A 45 -4.06 8.14 -0.06
N VAL A 46 -3.99 6.93 0.45
CA VAL A 46 -5.01 5.90 0.18
C VAL A 46 -6.38 6.35 0.66
N SER A 47 -7.44 5.87 0.01
CA SER A 47 -8.79 6.13 0.49
C SER A 47 -9.10 5.36 1.79
N PRO A 48 -10.05 5.83 2.63
CA PRO A 48 -10.46 5.07 3.83
C PRO A 48 -10.89 3.64 3.54
N ARG A 49 -11.56 3.39 2.42
CA ARG A 49 -11.96 2.04 1.99
C ARG A 49 -10.75 1.17 1.67
N GLN A 50 -9.75 1.72 1.01
CA GLN A 50 -8.52 1.00 0.68
C GLN A 50 -7.72 0.69 1.94
N GLY A 51 -7.54 1.67 2.84
CA GLY A 51 -6.87 1.46 4.13
C GLY A 51 -7.57 0.38 4.96
N GLN A 52 -8.89 0.41 5.02
CA GLN A 52 -9.68 -0.62 5.73
C GLN A 52 -9.54 -2.01 5.09
N LEU A 53 -9.52 -2.10 3.75
CA LEU A 53 -9.27 -3.38 3.06
C LEU A 53 -7.87 -3.89 3.38
N MET A 54 -6.84 -3.05 3.30
CA MET A 54 -5.45 -3.42 3.62
C MET A 54 -5.34 -3.90 5.06
N ALA A 55 -5.98 -3.22 6.01
CA ALA A 55 -6.03 -3.62 7.41
C ALA A 55 -6.68 -5.00 7.59
N LEU A 56 -7.79 -5.28 6.89
CA LEU A 56 -8.44 -6.58 6.91
C LEU A 56 -7.53 -7.68 6.36
N LEU A 57 -6.84 -7.43 5.25
CA LEU A 57 -5.90 -8.37 4.63
C LEU A 57 -4.71 -8.67 5.57
N VAL A 58 -4.14 -7.65 6.21
CA VAL A 58 -3.07 -7.79 7.22
C VAL A 58 -3.51 -8.65 8.40
N ALA A 59 -4.76 -8.48 8.86
CA ALA A 59 -5.33 -9.31 9.91
C ALA A 59 -5.57 -10.76 9.45
N LEU A 60 -6.05 -10.98 8.22
CA LEU A 60 -6.30 -12.30 7.64
C LEU A 60 -5.03 -13.14 7.47
N VAL A 61 -3.89 -12.51 7.15
CA VAL A 61 -2.60 -13.22 7.07
C VAL A 61 -1.91 -13.36 8.43
N GLU A 62 -2.59 -12.93 9.51
CA GLU A 62 -2.08 -12.97 10.90
C GLU A 62 -0.70 -12.29 11.05
N ALA A 63 -0.53 -11.17 10.37
CA ALA A 63 0.76 -10.52 10.24
C ALA A 63 1.36 -10.08 11.57
N ARG A 64 2.68 -10.23 11.69
CA ARG A 64 3.51 -9.76 12.81
C ARG A 64 4.62 -8.83 12.34
N ARG A 65 5.02 -8.92 11.09
CA ARG A 65 6.06 -8.10 10.49
C ARG A 65 5.62 -7.62 9.12
N GLY A 66 5.64 -6.31 8.93
CA GLY A 66 5.28 -5.67 7.66
C GLY A 66 6.38 -4.78 7.13
N ILE A 67 6.32 -4.50 5.84
CA ILE A 67 7.14 -3.51 5.15
C ILE A 67 6.20 -2.49 4.52
N GLU A 68 6.54 -1.20 4.61
CA GLU A 68 5.89 -0.14 3.86
C GLU A 68 6.96 0.69 3.13
N VAL A 69 6.80 0.85 1.82
CA VAL A 69 7.66 1.65 0.96
C VAL A 69 6.87 2.84 0.45
N GLY A 70 7.19 4.02 0.95
CA GLY A 70 6.41 5.24 0.81
C GLY A 70 5.43 5.43 1.97
N VAL A 71 5.70 6.40 2.82
CA VAL A 71 4.95 6.70 4.05
C VAL A 71 4.13 7.97 3.91
N TYR A 72 4.73 9.00 3.32
CA TYR A 72 4.15 10.33 3.22
C TYR A 72 3.65 10.85 4.58
N ALA A 73 2.37 11.19 4.71
CA ALA A 73 1.76 11.68 5.96
C ALA A 73 1.39 10.56 6.96
N GLY A 74 1.71 9.28 6.65
CA GLY A 74 1.55 8.14 7.56
C GLY A 74 0.15 7.59 7.71
N TYR A 75 -0.77 7.92 6.81
CA TYR A 75 -2.17 7.46 6.89
C TYR A 75 -2.30 5.95 6.65
N SER A 76 -1.67 5.43 5.61
CA SER A 76 -1.58 3.98 5.34
C SER A 76 -0.89 3.25 6.48
N THR A 77 0.21 3.82 6.98
CA THR A 77 0.96 3.28 8.12
C THR A 77 0.09 3.11 9.37
N LEU A 78 -0.79 4.08 9.67
CA LEU A 78 -1.73 3.99 10.79
C LEU A 78 -2.69 2.80 10.63
N TRP A 79 -3.28 2.59 9.46
CA TRP A 79 -4.14 1.45 9.17
C TRP A 79 -3.41 0.12 9.37
N LEU A 80 -2.20 0.02 8.83
CA LEU A 80 -1.37 -1.18 8.92
C LEU A 80 -0.91 -1.44 10.36
N ALA A 81 -0.52 -0.38 11.09
CA ALA A 81 -0.05 -0.49 12.47
C ALA A 81 -1.16 -0.87 13.46
N GLU A 82 -2.40 -0.46 13.22
CA GLU A 82 -3.53 -0.96 14.00
C GLU A 82 -3.78 -2.44 13.73
N ALA A 83 -3.82 -2.82 12.45
CA ALA A 83 -4.16 -4.17 12.01
C ALA A 83 -3.13 -5.22 12.47
N ILE A 84 -1.83 -4.86 12.46
CA ILE A 84 -0.75 -5.78 12.85
C ILE A 84 -0.75 -6.10 14.36
N GLY A 85 -1.45 -5.29 15.14
CA GLY A 85 -1.64 -5.48 16.56
C GLY A 85 -0.41 -5.13 17.44
N PRO A 86 -0.52 -5.26 18.78
CA PRO A 86 0.46 -4.70 19.72
C PRO A 86 1.83 -5.41 19.69
N ARG A 87 1.90 -6.61 19.18
CA ARG A 87 3.15 -7.38 19.04
C ARG A 87 3.77 -7.29 17.65
N GLY A 88 3.10 -6.60 16.72
CA GLY A 88 3.56 -6.43 15.37
C GLY A 88 4.56 -5.29 15.21
N ARG A 89 5.31 -5.30 14.09
CA ARG A 89 6.26 -4.27 13.70
C ARG A 89 6.20 -4.02 12.21
N ILE A 90 6.28 -2.76 11.83
CA ILE A 90 6.35 -2.32 10.43
C ILE A 90 7.68 -1.63 10.21
N LEU A 91 8.43 -2.09 9.23
CA LEU A 91 9.55 -1.37 8.65
C LEU A 91 8.97 -0.39 7.63
N ALA A 92 8.98 0.91 7.96
CA ALA A 92 8.43 1.97 7.13
C ALA A 92 9.57 2.78 6.51
N CYS A 93 9.61 2.87 5.17
CA CYS A 93 10.67 3.54 4.42
C CYS A 93 10.14 4.78 3.73
N ASP A 94 10.80 5.92 3.94
CA ASP A 94 10.55 7.17 3.23
C ASP A 94 11.81 8.00 3.13
N HIS A 95 11.83 8.97 2.22
CA HIS A 95 12.99 9.85 2.03
C HIS A 95 12.78 11.27 2.54
N ASP A 96 11.54 11.67 2.86
CA ASP A 96 11.21 13.03 3.29
C ASP A 96 11.14 13.14 4.82
N PRO A 97 12.14 13.80 5.47
CA PRO A 97 12.18 13.92 6.92
C PRO A 97 11.14 14.90 7.48
N GLU A 98 10.67 15.88 6.69
CA GLU A 98 9.73 16.90 7.17
C GLU A 98 8.31 16.32 7.25
N ILE A 99 7.87 15.66 6.18
CA ILE A 99 6.54 15.04 6.14
C ILE A 99 6.45 13.89 7.13
N THR A 100 7.49 13.06 7.21
CA THR A 100 7.51 11.90 8.10
C THR A 100 7.67 12.27 9.57
N ALA A 101 8.27 13.42 9.90
CA ALA A 101 8.30 13.92 11.30
C ALA A 101 6.88 14.18 11.82
N ARG A 102 5.99 14.68 10.94
CA ARG A 102 4.58 14.86 11.27
C ARG A 102 3.87 13.51 11.40
N ALA A 103 4.09 12.59 10.47
CA ALA A 103 3.56 11.24 10.56
C ALA A 103 3.93 10.57 11.90
N ALA A 104 5.20 10.68 12.32
CA ALA A 104 5.68 10.15 13.59
C ALA A 104 4.97 10.77 14.81
N ALA A 105 4.65 12.07 14.79
CA ALA A 105 3.88 12.73 15.83
C ALA A 105 2.44 12.21 15.91
N ASP A 106 1.80 11.99 14.77
CA ASP A 106 0.45 11.41 14.69
C ASP A 106 0.43 9.96 15.20
N TRP A 107 1.43 9.14 14.83
CA TRP A 107 1.58 7.78 15.34
C TRP A 107 1.78 7.73 16.87
N ALA A 108 2.59 8.64 17.40
CA ALA A 108 2.78 8.76 18.85
C ALA A 108 1.48 9.15 19.56
N SER A 109 0.73 10.11 19.01
CA SER A 109 -0.56 10.53 19.53
C SER A 109 -1.61 9.41 19.51
N ALA A 110 -1.54 8.51 18.51
CA ALA A 110 -2.37 7.33 18.39
C ALA A 110 -1.90 6.15 19.28
N GLY A 111 -0.75 6.23 19.93
CA GLY A 111 -0.16 5.13 20.71
C GLY A 111 0.35 3.97 19.83
N LEU A 112 0.75 4.26 18.60
CA LEU A 112 1.19 3.27 17.61
C LEU A 112 2.68 3.35 17.26
N ALA A 113 3.39 4.38 17.76
CA ALA A 113 4.79 4.63 17.42
C ALA A 113 5.70 3.42 17.70
N ASP A 114 5.45 2.68 18.77
CA ASP A 114 6.25 1.50 19.13
C ASP A 114 6.15 0.35 18.11
N ARG A 115 5.18 0.41 17.21
CA ARG A 115 4.98 -0.61 16.17
C ARG A 115 5.66 -0.26 14.85
N ILE A 116 6.20 0.95 14.71
CA ILE A 116 6.68 1.51 13.45
C ILE A 116 8.16 1.84 13.57
N ASP A 117 8.98 1.17 12.76
CA ASP A 117 10.40 1.43 12.60
C ASP A 117 10.61 2.26 11.32
N LEU A 118 10.62 3.59 11.47
CA LEU A 118 10.80 4.51 10.36
C LEU A 118 12.27 4.58 9.96
N ARG A 119 12.56 4.32 8.69
CA ARG A 119 13.88 4.44 8.07
C ARG A 119 13.85 5.52 6.99
N LEU A 120 14.59 6.60 7.25
CA LEU A 120 14.76 7.70 6.31
C LEU A 120 15.91 7.44 5.34
N GLY A 121 15.68 7.72 4.06
CA GLY A 121 16.65 7.56 3.00
C GLY A 121 16.16 6.69 1.85
N ASP A 122 17.08 6.13 1.08
CA ASP A 122 16.74 5.26 -0.04
C ASP A 122 16.13 3.94 0.45
N ALA A 123 14.89 3.68 0.02
CA ALA A 123 14.16 2.48 0.42
C ALA A 123 14.82 1.20 -0.12
N LEU A 124 15.37 1.21 -1.35
CA LEU A 124 16.08 0.03 -1.88
C LEU A 124 17.34 -0.29 -1.08
N GLU A 125 18.09 0.72 -0.63
CA GLU A 125 19.24 0.49 0.25
C GLU A 125 18.79 -0.14 1.57
N THR A 126 17.68 0.32 2.13
CA THR A 126 17.11 -0.24 3.36
C THR A 126 16.67 -1.68 3.16
N LEU A 127 15.92 -1.98 2.10
CA LEU A 127 15.49 -3.34 1.76
C LEU A 127 16.67 -4.27 1.46
N ASN A 128 17.69 -3.78 0.76
CA ASN A 128 18.92 -4.55 0.50
C ASN A 128 19.67 -4.88 1.80
N ARG A 129 19.71 -3.97 2.78
CA ARG A 129 20.28 -4.23 4.11
C ARG A 129 19.52 -5.32 4.85
N GLU A 130 18.18 -5.32 4.79
CA GLU A 130 17.36 -6.39 5.37
C GLU A 130 17.64 -7.76 4.70
N VAL A 131 17.75 -7.80 3.37
CA VAL A 131 18.13 -9.04 2.65
C VAL A 131 19.52 -9.50 3.08
N ALA A 132 20.51 -8.60 3.13
CA ALA A 132 21.88 -8.92 3.54
C ALA A 132 21.98 -9.35 5.02
N ALA A 133 21.08 -8.88 5.87
CA ALA A 133 20.95 -9.30 7.27
C ALA A 133 20.29 -10.68 7.46
N GLY A 134 19.94 -11.37 6.36
CA GLY A 134 19.34 -12.71 6.42
C GLY A 134 17.84 -12.70 6.73
N MET A 135 17.14 -11.56 6.51
CA MET A 135 15.72 -11.42 6.78
C MET A 135 14.82 -11.96 5.66
N ALA A 136 15.35 -12.73 4.71
CA ALA A 136 14.56 -13.37 3.67
C ALA A 136 13.46 -14.24 4.28
N GLY A 137 12.20 -14.03 3.83
CA GLY A 137 11.02 -14.74 4.34
C GLY A 137 10.62 -14.38 5.78
N ALA A 138 11.14 -13.28 6.34
CA ALA A 138 10.85 -12.88 7.72
C ALA A 138 9.66 -11.93 7.87
N TYR A 139 9.12 -11.41 6.78
CA TYR A 139 8.00 -10.48 6.76
C TYR A 139 6.73 -11.18 6.28
N ASP A 140 5.59 -10.76 6.79
CA ASP A 140 4.27 -11.34 6.46
C ASP A 140 3.61 -10.60 5.32
N PHE A 141 3.84 -9.29 5.23
CA PHE A 141 3.34 -8.47 4.13
C PHE A 141 4.30 -7.34 3.75
N ALA A 142 4.08 -6.80 2.56
CA ALA A 142 4.66 -5.53 2.11
C ALA A 142 3.57 -4.66 1.45
N PHE A 143 3.65 -3.34 1.65
CA PHE A 143 2.87 -2.35 0.93
C PHE A 143 3.83 -1.41 0.19
N ILE A 144 3.61 -1.21 -1.12
CA ILE A 144 4.46 -0.42 -2.00
C ILE A 144 3.63 0.74 -2.56
N ASP A 145 3.97 1.96 -2.17
CA ASP A 145 3.36 3.20 -2.65
C ASP A 145 4.42 4.32 -2.72
N ALA A 146 5.37 4.17 -3.63
CA ALA A 146 6.51 5.08 -3.80
C ALA A 146 6.66 5.51 -5.28
N ASP A 147 7.86 5.93 -5.68
CA ASP A 147 8.19 6.32 -7.04
C ASP A 147 8.04 5.13 -8.02
N LYS A 148 7.25 5.35 -9.05
CA LYS A 148 6.81 4.28 -9.97
C LYS A 148 7.95 3.72 -10.82
N ALA A 149 8.98 4.51 -11.09
CA ALA A 149 10.15 4.07 -11.84
C ALA A 149 10.90 2.88 -11.20
N ARG A 150 10.78 2.72 -9.88
CA ARG A 150 11.48 1.68 -9.11
C ARG A 150 10.55 0.58 -8.57
N TYR A 151 9.29 0.52 -9.01
CA TYR A 151 8.31 -0.44 -8.50
C TYR A 151 8.74 -1.89 -8.66
N ILE A 152 9.35 -2.26 -9.78
CA ILE A 152 9.88 -3.62 -9.99
C ILE A 152 10.96 -3.93 -8.98
N ASP A 153 11.88 -3.01 -8.73
CA ASP A 153 12.96 -3.21 -7.77
C ASP A 153 12.43 -3.36 -6.34
N TYR A 154 11.47 -2.51 -5.93
CA TYR A 154 10.80 -2.64 -4.63
C TYR A 154 10.08 -3.98 -4.50
N TYR A 155 9.35 -4.38 -5.54
CA TYR A 155 8.63 -5.65 -5.59
C TYR A 155 9.57 -6.84 -5.41
N GLU A 156 10.68 -6.89 -6.14
CA GLU A 156 11.64 -8.01 -6.07
C GLU A 156 12.27 -8.11 -4.66
N ARG A 157 12.59 -7.00 -4.03
CA ARG A 157 13.12 -6.99 -2.67
C ARG A 157 12.05 -7.40 -1.64
N CYS A 158 10.86 -6.87 -1.76
CA CYS A 158 9.73 -7.27 -0.93
C CYS A 158 9.40 -8.76 -1.11
N LEU A 159 9.43 -9.28 -2.34
CA LEU A 159 9.19 -10.69 -2.62
C LEU A 159 10.26 -11.59 -1.96
N ALA A 160 11.52 -11.17 -1.94
CA ALA A 160 12.57 -11.91 -1.23
C ALA A 160 12.33 -11.90 0.29
N LEU A 161 11.89 -10.77 0.85
CA LEU A 161 11.71 -10.55 2.28
C LEU A 161 10.41 -11.15 2.83
N VAL A 162 9.35 -11.19 2.04
CA VAL A 162 8.04 -11.74 2.45
C VAL A 162 8.09 -13.27 2.42
N ARG A 163 7.50 -13.91 3.43
CA ARG A 163 7.42 -15.38 3.54
C ARG A 163 6.49 -16.00 2.48
N PRO A 164 6.60 -17.30 2.18
CA PRO A 164 5.55 -18.04 1.49
C PRO A 164 4.19 -17.88 2.21
N GLY A 165 3.12 -17.67 1.44
CA GLY A 165 1.79 -17.36 1.95
C GLY A 165 1.60 -15.91 2.43
N GLY A 166 2.65 -15.08 2.44
CA GLY A 166 2.57 -13.66 2.74
C GLY A 166 2.06 -12.84 1.55
N LEU A 167 1.78 -11.57 1.77
CA LEU A 167 1.08 -10.70 0.84
C LEU A 167 1.93 -9.47 0.47
N ILE A 168 2.01 -9.17 -0.82
CA ILE A 168 2.51 -7.89 -1.32
C ILE A 168 1.33 -7.12 -1.90
N MET A 169 1.20 -5.86 -1.52
CA MET A 169 0.19 -4.92 -1.99
C MET A 169 0.91 -3.77 -2.70
N ALA A 170 0.55 -3.48 -3.95
CA ALA A 170 1.11 -2.36 -4.70
C ALA A 170 0.01 -1.40 -5.11
N ASP A 171 0.17 -0.12 -4.77
CA ASP A 171 -0.81 0.93 -5.06
C ASP A 171 -0.61 1.58 -6.43
N ASN A 172 -1.62 2.31 -6.88
CA ASN A 172 -1.67 3.09 -8.13
C ASN A 172 -1.35 2.26 -9.40
N THR A 173 -1.71 0.99 -9.41
CA THR A 173 -1.42 0.12 -10.54
C THR A 173 -2.33 0.34 -11.75
N LEU A 174 -3.38 1.16 -11.62
CA LEU A 174 -4.22 1.64 -12.74
C LEU A 174 -3.84 3.04 -13.22
N TRP A 175 -3.09 3.80 -12.43
CA TRP A 175 -2.48 5.07 -12.79
C TRP A 175 -3.44 6.03 -13.49
N TYR A 176 -4.51 6.43 -12.79
CA TYR A 176 -5.57 7.32 -13.33
C TYR A 176 -6.17 6.82 -14.65
N THR A 177 -6.32 5.48 -14.80
CA THR A 177 -6.73 4.77 -16.04
C THR A 177 -5.74 4.87 -17.21
N ARG A 178 -4.64 5.63 -17.10
CA ARG A 178 -3.67 5.90 -18.18
C ARG A 178 -2.97 4.64 -18.68
N VAL A 179 -2.84 3.61 -17.83
CA VAL A 179 -2.26 2.31 -18.25
C VAL A 179 -3.07 1.63 -19.37
N ALA A 180 -4.38 1.92 -19.46
CA ALA A 180 -5.26 1.37 -20.49
C ALA A 180 -5.33 2.21 -21.78
N ASP A 181 -4.83 3.46 -21.72
CA ASP A 181 -4.82 4.38 -22.87
C ASP A 181 -3.51 4.24 -23.66
N PRO A 182 -3.54 3.72 -24.92
CA PRO A 182 -2.35 3.51 -25.72
C PRO A 182 -1.61 4.80 -26.09
N ASP A 183 -2.27 5.96 -26.01
CA ASP A 183 -1.69 7.26 -26.33
C ASP A 183 -0.93 7.88 -25.15
N CYS A 184 -1.17 7.43 -23.93
CA CYS A 184 -0.42 7.82 -22.73
C CYS A 184 0.94 7.09 -22.71
N ARG A 185 2.03 7.81 -23.02
CA ARG A 185 3.39 7.24 -23.13
C ARG A 185 4.43 7.96 -22.29
N ASP A 186 3.99 8.66 -21.25
CA ASP A 186 4.92 9.27 -20.31
C ASP A 186 5.63 8.20 -19.46
N ASP A 187 6.80 8.55 -18.94
CA ASP A 187 7.70 7.64 -18.23
C ASP A 187 7.02 6.95 -17.02
N GLN A 188 6.16 7.68 -16.30
CA GLN A 188 5.45 7.12 -15.14
C GLN A 188 4.41 6.07 -15.57
N THR A 189 3.63 6.36 -16.62
CA THR A 189 2.66 5.42 -17.18
C THR A 189 3.36 4.15 -17.70
N GLU A 190 4.48 4.31 -18.41
CA GLU A 190 5.25 3.16 -18.91
C GLU A 190 5.90 2.36 -17.76
N ALA A 191 6.35 3.01 -16.69
CA ALA A 191 6.87 2.33 -15.52
C ALA A 191 5.80 1.46 -14.84
N VAL A 192 4.58 2.00 -14.66
CA VAL A 192 3.46 1.23 -14.09
C VAL A 192 3.06 0.08 -15.02
N ARG A 193 3.00 0.30 -16.33
CA ARG A 193 2.75 -0.78 -17.31
C ARG A 193 3.82 -1.87 -17.24
N ALA A 194 5.09 -1.48 -17.11
CA ALA A 194 6.20 -2.43 -16.98
C ALA A 194 6.04 -3.28 -15.71
N PHE A 195 5.73 -2.64 -14.58
CA PHE A 195 5.43 -3.31 -13.32
C PHE A 195 4.24 -4.29 -13.46
N ASN A 196 3.12 -3.83 -14.02
CA ASN A 196 1.94 -4.67 -14.20
C ASN A 196 2.24 -5.90 -15.07
N ARG A 197 2.99 -5.73 -16.16
CA ARG A 197 3.43 -6.87 -16.99
C ARG A 197 4.35 -7.82 -16.23
N HIS A 198 5.27 -7.28 -15.45
CA HIS A 198 6.23 -8.05 -14.65
C HIS A 198 5.49 -8.96 -13.64
N VAL A 199 4.56 -8.40 -12.88
CA VAL A 199 3.81 -9.16 -11.88
C VAL A 199 2.81 -10.14 -12.52
N ALA A 200 2.22 -9.77 -13.68
CA ALA A 200 1.23 -10.61 -14.36
C ALA A 200 1.79 -11.96 -14.84
N ILE A 201 3.08 -12.04 -15.12
CA ILE A 201 3.74 -13.28 -15.57
C ILE A 201 4.58 -13.96 -14.49
N ASP A 202 4.58 -13.41 -13.26
CA ASP A 202 5.39 -13.96 -12.17
C ASP A 202 4.74 -15.20 -11.55
N GLU A 203 5.29 -16.37 -11.85
CA GLU A 203 4.79 -17.65 -11.33
C GLU A 203 5.05 -17.86 -9.84
N ARG A 204 5.82 -16.99 -9.18
CA ARG A 204 6.13 -17.05 -7.75
C ARG A 204 4.97 -16.56 -6.87
N VAL A 205 3.94 -15.94 -7.48
CA VAL A 205 2.81 -15.34 -6.79
C VAL A 205 1.46 -15.72 -7.39
N ASP A 206 0.42 -15.65 -6.57
CA ASP A 206 -0.97 -15.60 -7.02
C ASP A 206 -1.41 -14.13 -6.97
N ILE A 207 -2.02 -13.61 -8.06
CA ILE A 207 -2.32 -12.18 -8.16
C ILE A 207 -3.82 -11.89 -8.25
N SER A 208 -4.19 -10.70 -7.79
CA SER A 208 -5.50 -10.07 -8.04
C SER A 208 -5.32 -8.57 -8.17
N VAL A 209 -5.91 -7.97 -9.20
CA VAL A 209 -5.92 -6.50 -9.39
C VAL A 209 -7.29 -5.96 -9.06
N LEU A 210 -7.38 -5.06 -8.11
CA LEU A 210 -8.62 -4.48 -7.61
C LEU A 210 -8.78 -3.03 -8.09
N PRO A 211 -9.94 -2.64 -8.64
CA PRO A 211 -10.22 -1.26 -9.03
C PRO A 211 -10.66 -0.43 -7.80
N ILE A 212 -9.86 -0.44 -6.73
CA ILE A 212 -10.04 0.38 -5.54
C ILE A 212 -8.97 1.47 -5.50
N GLY A 213 -9.33 2.70 -5.11
CA GLY A 213 -8.41 3.84 -5.23
C GLY A 213 -7.99 4.04 -6.69
N ASP A 214 -6.70 4.12 -6.92
CA ASP A 214 -6.07 4.18 -8.24
C ASP A 214 -5.51 2.81 -8.68
N GLY A 215 -6.14 1.73 -8.21
CA GLY A 215 -5.77 0.35 -8.48
C GLY A 215 -4.82 -0.24 -7.45
N LEU A 216 -5.25 -1.32 -6.79
CA LEU A 216 -4.47 -2.07 -5.83
C LEU A 216 -4.19 -3.47 -6.36
N THR A 217 -2.92 -3.77 -6.63
CA THR A 217 -2.49 -5.12 -6.99
C THR A 217 -2.14 -5.89 -5.72
N LEU A 218 -2.75 -7.05 -5.56
CA LEU A 218 -2.44 -8.01 -4.51
C LEU A 218 -1.62 -9.15 -5.12
N ALA A 219 -0.50 -9.49 -4.52
CA ALA A 219 0.35 -10.60 -4.91
C ALA A 219 0.68 -11.46 -3.68
N ARG A 220 0.09 -12.66 -3.61
CA ARG A 220 0.35 -13.63 -2.55
C ARG A 220 1.52 -14.52 -2.95
N LYS A 221 2.58 -14.52 -2.18
CA LYS A 221 3.74 -15.39 -2.44
C LYS A 221 3.36 -16.87 -2.26
N ARG A 222 3.70 -17.69 -3.23
CA ARG A 222 3.52 -19.15 -3.21
C ARG A 222 4.47 -19.86 -2.27
#